data_9971dd6463b13d4dffbb7046db5461fd
#
_entry.id   9971dd6463b13d4dffbb7046db5461fd
#
_cell.length_a   1.000
_cell.length_b   1.000
_cell.length_c   1.000
_cell.angle_alpha   90.00
_cell.angle_beta   90.00
_cell.angle_gamma   90.00
#
_symmetry.space_group_name_H-M   'P 1'
#
loop_
_entity.id
_entity.type
_entity.pdbx_description
1 polymer ?
#
loop_
_entity_poly.entity_id
_entity_poly.type
_entity_poly.pdbx_seq_one_letter_code
_entity_poly.pdbx_strand_id
1 'polypeptide(L)'
;MKLKNKNIKKICPLCDRVIPINAPQSVHHLIPKSKGGKGGSTVLLHHICHKQIHLMFKEKELAKSLNRIEDLKNNPKLQKFITWIKKRPPEFLSRTYKLNKNKILQVLVIFTIFF
;
A
#
# COMPACT_ATOMS: atom_id res chain seq x y z
N MET A 1 -8.94 9.62 -28.25
CA MET A 1 -9.62 9.47 -26.98
C MET A 1 -9.16 8.27 -26.20
N LYS A 2 -9.63 7.11 -26.59
CA LYS A 2 -9.26 5.88 -25.90
C LYS A 2 -7.79 5.57 -25.97
N LEU A 3 -7.15 5.96 -27.07
CA LEU A 3 -5.72 5.71 -27.25
C LEU A 3 -4.88 6.45 -26.24
N LYS A 4 -5.34 7.59 -25.79
CA LYS A 4 -4.63 8.36 -24.77
C LYS A 4 -4.56 7.59 -23.45
N ASN A 5 -5.59 6.81 -23.15
CA ASN A 5 -5.64 6.08 -21.89
C ASN A 5 -4.61 4.96 -21.81
N LYS A 6 -4.17 4.45 -22.96
CA LYS A 6 -3.16 3.40 -22.99
C LYS A 6 -1.80 3.90 -22.51
N ASN A 7 -1.56 5.18 -22.69
CA ASN A 7 -0.27 5.78 -22.33
C ASN A 7 -0.28 6.41 -20.94
N ILE A 8 -1.44 6.45 -20.29
CA ILE A 8 -1.54 7.00 -18.94
C ILE A 8 -0.98 6.00 -17.95
N LYS A 9 0.09 6.39 -17.28
CA LYS A 9 0.69 5.57 -16.26
C LYS A 9 0.02 5.85 -14.93
N LYS A 10 -0.38 4.80 -14.24
CA LYS A 10 -0.92 4.91 -12.88
C LYS A 10 0.23 4.91 -11.90
N ILE A 11 0.19 5.82 -10.96
CA ILE A 11 1.23 5.93 -9.94
C ILE A 11 0.62 5.56 -8.60
N CYS A 12 1.32 4.70 -7.87
CA CYS A 12 0.90 4.34 -6.52
C CYS A 12 1.12 5.54 -5.60
N PRO A 13 0.08 6.12 -5.00
CA PRO A 13 0.27 7.31 -4.18
C PRO A 13 1.02 7.06 -2.88
N LEU A 14 1.20 5.82 -2.48
CA LEU A 14 1.96 5.51 -1.28
C LEU A 14 3.46 5.45 -1.54
N CYS A 15 3.88 4.69 -2.55
CA CYS A 15 5.30 4.49 -2.83
C CYS A 15 5.82 5.29 -4.01
N ASP A 16 4.96 5.98 -4.73
CA ASP A 16 5.28 6.83 -5.89
C ASP A 16 5.88 6.07 -7.07
N ARG A 17 5.83 4.75 -7.06
CA ARG A 17 6.25 3.95 -8.22
C ARG A 17 5.09 3.78 -9.19
N VAL A 18 5.42 3.61 -10.46
CA VAL A 18 4.42 3.27 -11.47
C VAL A 18 3.76 1.95 -11.10
N ILE A 19 2.46 1.83 -11.36
CA ILE A 19 1.74 0.57 -11.23
C ILE A 19 1.59 -0.01 -12.64
N PRO A 20 2.41 -1.02 -13.01
CA PRO A 20 2.27 -1.65 -14.32
C PRO A 20 0.90 -2.31 -14.45
N ILE A 21 0.41 -2.37 -15.67
CA ILE A 21 -0.95 -2.86 -15.92
C ILE A 21 -1.15 -4.30 -15.46
N ASN A 22 -0.11 -5.12 -15.53
CA ASN A 22 -0.19 -6.52 -15.09
C ASN A 22 0.31 -6.72 -13.65
N ALA A 23 0.74 -5.68 -12.97
CA ALA A 23 1.18 -5.83 -11.59
C ALA A 23 -0.03 -5.95 -10.68
N PRO A 24 0.09 -6.74 -9.59
CA PRO A 24 -0.98 -6.80 -8.61
C PRO A 24 -1.27 -5.42 -8.03
N GLN A 25 -2.52 -5.03 -8.09
CA GLN A 25 -2.97 -3.72 -7.62
C GLN A 25 -4.37 -3.86 -7.05
N SER A 26 -4.73 -2.97 -6.15
CA SER A 26 -6.04 -3.02 -5.52
C SER A 26 -6.45 -1.65 -5.01
N VAL A 27 -7.75 -1.48 -4.84
CA VAL A 27 -8.35 -0.24 -4.38
C VAL A 27 -8.39 -0.23 -2.86
N HIS A 28 -7.85 0.83 -2.27
CA HIS A 28 -7.87 1.03 -0.83
C HIS A 28 -8.91 2.09 -0.48
N HIS A 29 -9.83 1.76 0.41
CA HIS A 29 -10.77 2.73 0.94
C HIS A 29 -10.09 3.50 2.05
N LEU A 30 -10.00 4.82 1.89
CA LEU A 30 -9.32 5.66 2.89
C LEU A 30 -10.00 5.57 4.24
N ILE A 31 -11.32 5.49 4.24
CA ILE A 31 -12.07 5.10 5.43
C ILE A 31 -12.59 3.69 5.15
N PRO A 32 -12.24 2.70 5.98
CA PRO A 32 -12.70 1.33 5.73
C PRO A 32 -14.22 1.24 5.64
N LYS A 33 -14.71 0.34 4.79
CA LYS A 33 -16.16 0.14 4.63
C LYS A 33 -16.84 -0.15 5.94
N SER A 34 -16.21 -0.94 6.81
CA SER A 34 -16.74 -1.29 8.12
C SER A 34 -16.89 -0.09 9.03
N LYS A 35 -16.24 1.03 8.71
CA LYS A 35 -16.27 2.27 9.49
C LYS A 35 -16.97 3.40 8.74
N GLY A 36 -17.86 3.04 7.84
CA GLY A 36 -18.67 4.03 7.12
C GLY A 36 -18.07 4.54 5.83
N GLY A 37 -17.02 3.91 5.35
CA GLY A 37 -16.32 4.37 4.14
C GLY A 37 -16.92 3.92 2.82
N LYS A 38 -18.03 3.18 2.85
CA LYS A 38 -18.66 2.73 1.61
C LYS A 38 -19.08 3.93 0.78
N GLY A 39 -18.65 3.96 -0.48
CA GLY A 39 -18.96 5.10 -1.36
C GLY A 39 -18.05 6.29 -1.15
N GLY A 40 -17.09 6.23 -0.24
CA GLY A 40 -16.18 7.32 0.01
C GLY A 40 -14.94 7.26 -0.89
N SER A 41 -13.96 8.09 -0.55
CA SER A 41 -12.74 8.22 -1.34
C SER A 41 -11.91 6.95 -1.32
N THR A 42 -11.35 6.62 -2.48
CA THR A 42 -10.48 5.46 -2.63
C THR A 42 -9.21 5.87 -3.37
N VAL A 43 -8.17 5.07 -3.21
CA VAL A 43 -6.93 5.22 -3.99
C VAL A 43 -6.54 3.86 -4.53
N LEU A 44 -5.91 3.85 -5.71
CA LEU A 44 -5.37 2.63 -6.28
C LEU A 44 -3.93 2.50 -5.83
N LEU A 45 -3.59 1.35 -5.25
CA LEU A 45 -2.25 1.09 -4.72
C LEU A 45 -1.70 -0.18 -5.34
N HIS A 46 -0.37 -0.31 -5.36
CA HIS A 46 0.23 -1.62 -5.51
C HIS A 46 -0.38 -2.53 -4.45
N HIS A 47 -0.66 -3.76 -4.80
CA HIS A 47 -1.25 -4.68 -3.84
C HIS A 47 -0.36 -4.87 -2.61
N ILE A 48 0.96 -4.87 -2.80
CA ILE A 48 1.92 -4.98 -1.69
C ILE A 48 1.79 -3.80 -0.72
N CYS A 49 1.60 -2.60 -1.24
CA CYS A 49 1.42 -1.42 -0.40
C CYS A 49 0.10 -1.49 0.37
N HIS A 50 -0.97 -1.90 -0.31
CA HIS A 50 -2.28 -2.04 0.31
C HIS A 50 -2.25 -3.08 1.44
N LYS A 51 -1.62 -4.21 1.18
CA LYS A 51 -1.46 -5.26 2.18
C LYS A 51 -0.70 -4.76 3.40
N GLN A 52 0.36 -3.99 3.16
CA GLN A 52 1.18 -3.50 4.26
C GLN A 52 0.39 -2.57 5.18
N ILE A 53 -0.45 -1.72 4.61
CA ILE A 53 -1.31 -0.86 5.40
C ILE A 53 -2.17 -1.68 6.36
N HIS A 54 -2.81 -2.71 5.83
CA HIS A 54 -3.73 -3.54 6.64
C HIS A 54 -3.01 -4.50 7.57
N LEU A 55 -1.72 -4.77 7.33
CA LEU A 55 -0.92 -5.52 8.27
C LEU A 55 -0.51 -4.68 9.47
N MET A 56 -0.30 -3.39 9.25
CA MET A 56 0.24 -2.51 10.29
C MET A 56 -0.83 -1.81 11.11
N PHE A 57 -1.99 -1.56 10.53
CA PHE A 57 -3.00 -0.73 11.18
C PHE A 57 -4.36 -1.41 11.19
N LYS A 58 -5.06 -1.25 12.30
CA LYS A 58 -6.44 -1.71 12.41
C LYS A 58 -7.37 -0.74 11.69
N GLU A 59 -8.51 -1.24 11.25
CA GLU A 59 -9.48 -0.41 10.53
C GLU A 59 -9.92 0.80 11.34
N LYS A 60 -10.01 0.64 12.65
CA LYS A 60 -10.36 1.74 13.54
C LYS A 60 -9.33 2.88 13.47
N GLU A 61 -8.05 2.52 13.45
CA GLU A 61 -6.98 3.52 13.32
C GLU A 61 -7.02 4.20 11.98
N LEU A 62 -7.25 3.43 10.93
CA LEU A 62 -7.33 3.98 9.57
C LEU A 62 -8.45 5.00 9.47
N ALA A 63 -9.61 4.67 10.02
CA ALA A 63 -10.77 5.56 9.97
C ALA A 63 -10.56 6.83 10.79
N LYS A 64 -9.87 6.71 11.93
CA LYS A 64 -9.75 7.81 12.87
C LYS A 64 -8.64 8.80 12.50
N SER A 65 -7.47 8.30 12.18
CA SER A 65 -6.30 9.17 12.03
C SER A 65 -5.45 8.94 10.81
N LEU A 66 -5.76 7.91 10.01
CA LEU A 66 -4.97 7.56 8.83
C LEU A 66 -5.87 7.47 7.59
N ASN A 67 -6.81 8.38 7.50
CA ASN A 67 -7.83 8.36 6.44
C ASN A 67 -7.50 9.26 5.26
N ARG A 68 -6.28 9.77 5.18
CA ARG A 68 -5.78 10.52 4.01
C ARG A 68 -4.46 9.92 3.61
N ILE A 69 -4.16 9.98 2.33
CA ILE A 69 -2.90 9.42 1.84
C ILE A 69 -1.69 10.11 2.48
N GLU A 70 -1.80 11.41 2.74
CA GLU A 70 -0.74 12.15 3.41
C GLU A 70 -0.47 11.62 4.81
N ASP A 71 -1.52 11.28 5.54
CA ASP A 71 -1.37 10.73 6.88
C ASP A 71 -0.67 9.39 6.86
N LEU A 72 -0.98 8.57 5.87
CA LEU A 72 -0.31 7.27 5.69
C LEU A 72 1.16 7.48 5.36
N LYS A 73 1.45 8.37 4.41
CA LYS A 73 2.83 8.62 3.99
C LYS A 73 3.69 9.19 5.11
N ASN A 74 3.09 9.97 6.00
CA ASN A 74 3.82 10.61 7.09
C ASN A 74 3.91 9.75 8.35
N ASN A 75 3.25 8.61 8.38
CA ASN A 75 3.32 7.74 9.54
C ASN A 75 4.71 7.11 9.64
N PRO A 76 5.41 7.27 10.79
CA PRO A 76 6.78 6.78 10.92
C PRO A 76 6.95 5.29 10.66
N LYS A 77 6.00 4.48 11.08
CA LYS A 77 6.07 3.04 10.85
C LYS A 77 5.97 2.72 9.37
N LEU A 78 5.07 3.39 8.67
CA LEU A 78 4.87 3.13 7.26
C LEU A 78 6.00 3.71 6.43
N GLN A 79 6.64 4.80 6.89
CA GLN A 79 7.76 5.39 6.17
C GLN A 79 8.93 4.43 6.01
N LYS A 80 9.17 3.57 6.99
CA LYS A 80 10.21 2.55 6.87
C LYS A 80 9.91 1.60 5.72
N PHE A 81 8.67 1.16 5.63
CA PHE A 81 8.25 0.31 4.53
C PHE A 81 8.35 1.05 3.20
N ILE A 82 7.88 2.29 3.16
CA ILE A 82 7.90 3.10 1.93
C ILE A 82 9.33 3.25 1.43
N THR A 83 10.25 3.57 2.31
CA THR A 83 11.66 3.73 1.95
C THR A 83 12.22 2.45 1.33
N TRP A 84 11.85 1.32 1.89
CA TRP A 84 12.31 0.03 1.39
C TRP A 84 11.67 -0.31 0.04
N ILE A 85 10.34 -0.13 -0.07
CA ILE A 85 9.62 -0.56 -1.27
C ILE A 85 9.97 0.31 -2.48
N LYS A 86 10.30 1.57 -2.27
CA LYS A 86 10.69 2.47 -3.35
C LYS A 86 11.89 1.97 -4.12
N LYS A 87 12.74 1.18 -3.48
CA LYS A 87 13.94 0.64 -4.11
C LYS A 87 13.67 -0.63 -4.89
N ARG A 88 12.44 -1.12 -4.87
CA ARG A 88 12.07 -2.35 -5.59
C ARG A 88 11.54 -1.99 -6.97
N PRO A 89 11.61 -2.94 -7.93
CA PRO A 89 11.02 -2.71 -9.24
C PRO A 89 9.52 -2.41 -9.15
N PRO A 90 8.95 -1.69 -10.12
CA PRO A 90 7.52 -1.37 -10.07
C PRO A 90 6.60 -2.58 -10.01
N GLU A 91 7.01 -3.70 -10.59
CA GLU A 91 6.23 -4.94 -10.59
C GLU A 91 6.54 -5.84 -9.40
N PHE A 92 7.37 -5.38 -8.46
CA PHE A 92 7.80 -6.20 -7.33
C PHE A 92 6.61 -6.71 -6.52
N LEU A 93 6.62 -7.99 -6.25
CA LEU A 93 5.62 -8.65 -5.43
C LEU A 93 6.36 -9.55 -4.46
N SER A 94 6.18 -9.30 -3.17
CA SER A 94 6.80 -10.15 -2.17
C SER A 94 6.00 -11.43 -2.02
N ARG A 95 6.70 -12.54 -2.12
CA ARG A 95 6.09 -13.85 -1.92
C ARG A 95 5.73 -14.09 -0.46
N THR A 96 6.20 -13.24 0.44
CA THR A 96 5.90 -13.37 1.85
C THR A 96 4.41 -13.33 2.14
N TYR A 97 3.63 -12.71 1.27
CA TYR A 97 2.18 -12.67 1.44
C TYR A 97 1.52 -14.02 1.32
N LYS A 98 2.18 -14.96 0.65
CA LYS A 98 1.67 -16.30 0.48
C LYS A 98 2.13 -17.22 1.59
N LEU A 99 2.92 -16.70 2.51
CA LEU A 99 3.46 -17.46 3.62
C LEU A 99 2.61 -17.23 4.87
N ASN A 100 2.89 -18.00 5.90
CA ASN A 100 2.16 -17.87 7.16
C ASN A 100 2.55 -16.58 7.87
N LYS A 101 1.82 -16.26 8.95
CA LYS A 101 2.02 -15.03 9.71
C LYS A 101 3.43 -14.89 10.25
N ASN A 102 4.06 -16.00 10.64
CA ASN A 102 5.42 -15.95 11.20
C ASN A 102 6.41 -15.44 10.17
N LYS A 103 6.25 -15.84 8.93
CA LYS A 103 7.14 -15.37 7.86
C LYS A 103 6.94 -13.89 7.58
N ILE A 104 5.71 -13.42 7.66
CA ILE A 104 5.41 -12.01 7.49
C ILE A 104 6.07 -11.21 8.60
N LEU A 105 6.00 -11.68 9.84
CA LEU A 105 6.63 -11.02 10.96
C LEU A 105 8.15 -10.95 10.80
N GLN A 106 8.76 -12.00 10.27
CA GLN A 106 10.20 -12.00 10.02
C GLN A 106 10.58 -10.92 9.01
N VAL A 107 9.78 -10.73 7.99
CA VAL A 107 10.03 -9.67 7.00
C VAL A 107 9.97 -8.31 7.67
N LEU A 108 8.98 -8.09 8.53
CA LEU A 108 8.85 -6.83 9.25
C LEU A 108 10.04 -6.59 10.18
N VAL A 109 10.52 -7.62 10.84
CA VAL A 109 11.70 -7.53 11.70
C VAL A 109 12.92 -7.14 10.88
N ILE A 110 13.08 -7.72 9.69
CA ILE A 110 14.19 -7.39 8.81
C ILE A 110 14.12 -5.91 8.42
N PHE A 111 12.93 -5.38 8.10
CA PHE A 111 12.78 -3.97 7.82
C PHE A 111 13.27 -3.12 9.00
N THR A 112 12.93 -3.51 10.21
CA THR A 112 13.32 -2.79 11.41
C THR A 112 14.83 -2.80 11.60
N ILE A 113 15.47 -3.93 11.33
CA ILE A 113 16.91 -4.08 11.51
C ILE A 113 17.70 -3.27 10.48
N PHE A 114 17.26 -3.28 9.21
CA PHE A 114 18.01 -2.66 8.13
C PHE A 114 17.64 -1.21 7.86
N PHE A 115 16.68 -0.67 8.58
CA PHE A 115 16.32 0.73 8.51
C PHE A 115 16.61 1.43 9.83
#